data_b25b54b0127a39ff7e05d9f452b1b7fe
#
_entry.id   b25b54b0127a39ff7e05d9f452b1b7fe
#
_cell.length_a   1.000
_cell.length_b   1.000
_cell.length_c   1.000
_cell.angle_alpha   90.00
_cell.angle_beta   90.00
_cell.angle_gamma   90.00
#
_symmetry.space_group_name_H-M   'P 1'
#
loop_
_entity.id
_entity.type
_entity.pdbx_description
1 polymer ?
#
loop_
_entity_poly.entity_id
_entity_poly.type
_entity_poly.pdbx_seq_one_letter_code
_entity_poly.pdbx_strand_id
1 'polypeptide(L)'
;MFSPSLRKSIRIQDKYHIGKNTINDSNNKSKTKKPGNMFPKHPMIKNDDDDDDEEGGGGMPFKFPRLFGGEHHDVYTVRNHIYFKTDVTRDSIDKLSTEIENLNHKMETIKRKNSLGTFEPKPIYLHITTNGGDLLAGFFGYDKIKGSKVKINTVIEGGVASAGSLLSIAGETRYMTPHSHLLIHQLRTGIIGTYEELVDEKNNCNQFMSKLVNIYHENCNGKMSKSKIKEVLKRDLFWNTETAMANGFVDEVWNNDIE
;
A
#
# COMPACT_ATOMS: atom_id res chain seq x y z
N MET A 1 -0.78 9.73 -25.40
CA MET A 1 -1.70 10.87 -25.18
C MET A 1 -2.77 10.41 -24.24
N PHE A 2 -2.70 10.79 -22.97
CA PHE A 2 -3.71 10.44 -21.97
C PHE A 2 -4.87 11.44 -22.05
N SER A 3 -6.09 10.91 -21.94
CA SER A 3 -7.33 11.68 -22.00
C SER A 3 -7.37 12.78 -20.93
N PRO A 4 -7.96 13.96 -21.22
CA PRO A 4 -8.06 15.09 -20.29
C PRO A 4 -8.87 14.83 -19.02
N SER A 5 -9.62 13.74 -18.94
CA SER A 5 -10.47 13.37 -17.81
C SER A 5 -9.69 13.06 -16.52
N LEU A 6 -8.45 12.55 -16.63
CA LEU A 6 -7.61 12.23 -15.48
C LEU A 6 -7.06 13.46 -14.72
N ARG A 7 -7.15 14.67 -15.30
CA ARG A 7 -6.70 15.90 -14.64
C ARG A 7 -7.79 16.63 -13.83
N LYS A 8 -9.04 16.17 -13.88
CA LYS A 8 -10.18 16.83 -13.22
C LYS A 8 -10.52 16.31 -11.84
N SER A 9 -10.07 15.14 -11.45
CA SER A 9 -10.40 14.56 -10.15
C SER A 9 -9.66 15.19 -8.95
N ILE A 10 -8.74 16.14 -9.18
CA ILE A 10 -7.97 16.83 -8.12
C ILE A 10 -8.50 18.23 -7.79
N ARG A 11 -9.56 18.73 -8.46
CA ARG A 11 -10.02 20.13 -8.30
C ARG A 11 -11.53 20.31 -8.26
N ILE A 12 -12.26 19.59 -7.43
CA ILE A 12 -13.68 19.90 -7.19
C ILE A 12 -13.98 19.85 -5.68
N GLN A 13 -13.51 20.84 -4.94
CA GLN A 13 -14.04 21.17 -3.62
C GLN A 13 -14.64 22.57 -3.51
N ASP A 14 -14.68 23.37 -4.58
CA ASP A 14 -15.28 24.71 -4.52
C ASP A 14 -16.44 24.84 -5.48
N LYS A 15 -17.65 24.41 -5.13
CA LYS A 15 -18.93 25.00 -5.59
C LYS A 15 -20.14 24.17 -5.19
N TYR A 16 -20.58 24.25 -3.96
CA TYR A 16 -22.00 24.14 -3.64
C TYR A 16 -22.35 25.02 -2.46
N HIS A 17 -22.72 26.27 -2.78
CA HIS A 17 -23.52 27.12 -1.90
C HIS A 17 -24.98 26.63 -2.01
N ILE A 18 -25.47 25.93 -1.00
CA ILE A 18 -26.89 25.63 -0.88
C ILE A 18 -27.57 26.84 -0.26
N GLY A 19 -28.45 27.47 -1.05
CA GLY A 19 -29.27 28.61 -0.62
C GLY A 19 -30.16 28.26 0.57
N LYS A 20 -30.13 29.10 1.57
CA LYS A 20 -31.06 29.11 2.69
C LYS A 20 -32.43 29.60 2.20
N ASN A 21 -33.42 28.72 2.14
CA ASN A 21 -34.80 29.12 2.08
C ASN A 21 -35.31 29.42 3.50
N THR A 22 -35.57 30.70 3.75
CA THR A 22 -36.30 31.15 4.91
C THR A 22 -37.80 30.85 4.74
N ILE A 23 -38.36 30.06 5.64
CA ILE A 23 -39.79 30.02 5.87
C ILE A 23 -40.03 30.52 7.30
N ASN A 24 -40.64 31.69 7.40
CA ASN A 24 -41.27 32.18 8.61
C ASN A 24 -42.51 31.38 8.89
N ASP A 25 -42.65 30.85 10.08
CA ASP A 25 -43.97 30.78 10.70
C ASP A 25 -43.90 30.86 12.23
N SER A 26 -44.81 31.65 12.71
CA SER A 26 -44.96 32.15 14.05
C SER A 26 -45.72 31.19 14.99
N ASN A 27 -45.41 31.31 16.28
CA ASN A 27 -46.24 30.99 17.46
C ASN A 27 -46.50 29.51 17.82
N ASN A 28 -45.95 29.01 18.89
CA ASN A 28 -46.70 28.86 20.13
C ASN A 28 -45.84 28.41 21.32
N LYS A 29 -46.14 28.98 22.50
CA LYS A 29 -45.52 28.68 23.80
C LYS A 29 -46.10 27.43 24.39
N SER A 30 -45.25 26.48 24.86
CA SER A 30 -45.57 25.72 26.08
C SER A 30 -44.29 25.23 26.76
N LYS A 31 -44.19 25.52 28.05
CA LYS A 31 -43.13 25.15 28.97
C LYS A 31 -43.28 23.69 29.34
N THR A 32 -42.23 22.85 29.14
CA THR A 32 -42.08 21.63 29.92
C THR A 32 -40.64 21.51 30.40
N LYS A 33 -40.51 21.29 31.73
CA LYS A 33 -39.26 21.08 32.48
C LYS A 33 -38.59 19.78 32.05
N LYS A 34 -37.26 19.82 31.79
CA LYS A 34 -36.41 18.63 31.67
C LYS A 34 -35.86 18.23 33.04
N PRO A 35 -35.77 16.91 33.37
CA PRO A 35 -35.09 16.43 34.56
C PRO A 35 -33.57 16.48 34.35
N GLY A 36 -32.84 16.82 35.40
CA GLY A 36 -31.38 16.95 35.36
C GLY A 36 -30.70 15.57 35.35
N ASN A 37 -29.69 15.46 34.49
CA ASN A 37 -28.71 14.38 34.52
C ASN A 37 -27.50 14.81 35.34
N MET A 38 -27.30 14.13 36.44
CA MET A 38 -26.20 14.30 37.38
C MET A 38 -25.11 13.26 37.02
N PHE A 39 -24.07 13.67 36.29
CA PHE A 39 -22.80 12.93 36.22
C PHE A 39 -21.63 13.90 36.48
N PRO A 40 -20.66 13.50 37.30
CA PRO A 40 -19.50 14.33 37.63
C PRO A 40 -18.59 14.52 36.45
N LYS A 41 -18.20 15.77 36.18
CA LYS A 41 -17.22 16.15 35.18
C LYS A 41 -15.81 15.79 35.68
N HIS A 42 -15.11 14.89 34.98
CA HIS A 42 -13.67 14.75 35.14
C HIS A 42 -12.94 15.92 34.46
N PRO A 43 -11.81 16.38 35.00
CA PRO A 43 -11.06 17.49 34.41
C PRO A 43 -10.40 17.04 33.10
N MET A 44 -10.63 17.81 32.05
CA MET A 44 -9.91 17.69 30.77
C MET A 44 -8.46 18.14 30.97
N ILE A 45 -7.55 17.27 30.62
CA ILE A 45 -6.16 17.63 30.34
C ILE A 45 -6.17 18.27 28.94
N LYS A 46 -5.82 19.54 28.87
CA LYS A 46 -5.55 20.24 27.60
C LYS A 46 -4.21 19.76 27.08
N ASN A 47 -4.20 19.08 25.95
CA ASN A 47 -3.04 18.99 25.09
C ASN A 47 -3.25 19.99 23.96
N ASP A 48 -2.48 21.07 24.00
CA ASP A 48 -2.35 22.03 22.92
C ASP A 48 -1.36 21.42 21.92
N ASP A 49 -1.84 20.95 20.79
CA ASP A 49 -1.13 20.77 19.52
C ASP A 49 -2.18 20.51 18.46
N ASP A 50 -2.77 21.59 17.97
CA ASP A 50 -3.67 21.62 16.82
C ASP A 50 -2.81 21.76 15.55
N ASP A 51 -2.62 20.68 14.82
CA ASP A 51 -2.32 20.72 13.39
C ASP A 51 -3.42 19.95 12.64
N ASP A 52 -4.41 20.75 12.17
CA ASP A 52 -5.50 20.32 11.31
C ASP A 52 -4.99 20.11 9.88
N ASP A 53 -4.76 18.86 9.49
CA ASP A 53 -4.75 18.43 8.09
C ASP A 53 -5.83 17.38 7.87
N GLU A 54 -7.07 17.84 7.62
CA GLU A 54 -8.15 16.99 7.10
C GLU A 54 -7.91 16.67 5.62
N GLU A 55 -7.24 15.58 5.31
CA GLU A 55 -7.36 14.93 4.00
C GLU A 55 -8.36 13.77 4.07
N GLY A 56 -9.52 14.01 3.45
CA GLY A 56 -10.57 13.01 3.27
C GLY A 56 -10.17 11.92 2.29
N GLY A 57 -9.60 10.85 2.80
CA GLY A 57 -9.42 9.58 2.10
C GLY A 57 -10.17 8.49 2.85
N GLY A 58 -11.05 7.73 2.16
CA GLY A 58 -11.81 6.62 2.72
C GLY A 58 -10.89 5.57 3.33
N GLY A 59 -10.49 5.80 4.57
CA GLY A 59 -9.58 4.96 5.33
C GLY A 59 -10.27 3.67 5.77
N MET A 60 -9.51 2.60 5.81
CA MET A 60 -9.88 1.33 6.43
C MET A 60 -10.37 1.56 7.86
N PRO A 61 -11.39 0.82 8.35
CA PRO A 61 -11.87 0.94 9.73
C PRO A 61 -10.83 0.54 10.79
N PHE A 62 -9.69 0.01 10.40
CA PHE A 62 -8.54 -0.24 11.25
C PHE A 62 -7.41 0.74 10.91
N LYS A 63 -7.34 1.86 11.64
CA LYS A 63 -6.10 2.63 11.72
C LYS A 63 -5.14 1.84 12.60
N PHE A 64 -4.15 1.19 12.00
CA PHE A 64 -3.01 0.71 12.78
C PHE A 64 -2.34 1.93 13.42
N PRO A 65 -1.99 1.88 14.73
CA PRO A 65 -1.23 2.96 15.34
C PRO A 65 0.05 3.19 14.53
N ARG A 66 0.37 4.44 14.18
CA ARG A 66 1.71 4.77 13.64
C ARG A 66 2.73 4.37 14.69
N LEU A 67 3.43 3.27 14.46
CA LEU A 67 4.34 2.68 15.46
C LEU A 67 5.67 3.43 15.55
N PHE A 68 5.92 4.44 14.69
CA PHE A 68 7.22 5.09 14.60
C PHE A 68 7.04 6.60 14.38
N GLY A 69 7.15 7.37 15.46
CA GLY A 69 7.40 8.80 15.42
C GLY A 69 8.91 9.04 15.56
N GLY A 70 9.58 9.43 14.50
CA GLY A 70 11.00 9.79 14.43
C GLY A 70 11.38 10.03 12.98
N GLU A 71 12.43 10.80 12.70
CA GLU A 71 13.03 10.95 11.37
C GLU A 71 13.57 9.59 10.88
N HIS A 72 12.66 8.68 10.53
CA HIS A 72 13.03 7.41 9.94
C HIS A 72 13.04 7.57 8.43
N HIS A 73 14.18 7.28 7.84
CA HIS A 73 14.25 7.01 6.42
C HIS A 73 13.34 5.85 6.10
N ASP A 74 12.16 6.14 5.54
CA ASP A 74 11.13 5.15 5.23
C ASP A 74 11.59 4.13 4.18
N VAL A 75 12.54 4.54 3.31
CA VAL A 75 13.24 3.70 2.34
C VAL A 75 14.72 3.99 2.41
N TYR A 76 15.55 3.00 2.72
CA TYR A 76 16.99 3.15 2.85
C TYR A 76 17.73 1.85 2.54
N THR A 77 19.04 1.98 2.25
CA THR A 77 19.92 0.86 1.90
C THR A 77 21.04 0.68 2.91
N VAL A 78 21.26 -0.57 3.31
CA VAL A 78 22.43 -0.99 4.09
C VAL A 78 23.11 -2.14 3.35
N ARG A 79 24.33 -1.93 2.84
CA ARG A 79 25.08 -2.89 2.01
C ARG A 79 24.30 -3.26 0.71
N ASN A 80 23.77 -4.49 0.59
CA ASN A 80 22.91 -4.97 -0.49
C ASN A 80 21.46 -5.22 -0.02
N HIS A 81 21.08 -4.68 1.13
CA HIS A 81 19.74 -4.76 1.70
C HIS A 81 19.05 -3.41 1.57
N ILE A 82 17.88 -3.38 0.93
CA ILE A 82 16.98 -2.23 0.88
C ILE A 82 15.87 -2.49 1.89
N TYR A 83 15.57 -1.51 2.71
CA TYR A 83 14.48 -1.54 3.67
C TYR A 83 13.38 -0.60 3.21
N PHE A 84 12.18 -1.14 2.96
CA PHE A 84 10.97 -0.41 2.61
C PHE A 84 9.99 -0.52 3.79
N LYS A 85 9.90 0.54 4.62
CA LYS A 85 9.12 0.54 5.87
C LYS A 85 8.14 1.71 5.90
N THR A 86 7.29 1.81 4.87
CA THR A 86 6.34 2.90 4.68
C THR A 86 5.17 2.48 3.81
N ASP A 87 4.19 3.35 3.64
CA ASP A 87 3.08 3.13 2.73
C ASP A 87 3.53 3.19 1.26
N VAL A 88 2.82 2.44 0.41
CA VAL A 88 3.05 2.41 -1.03
C VAL A 88 2.48 3.67 -1.66
N THR A 89 3.32 4.63 -1.90
CA THR A 89 3.00 5.90 -2.56
C THR A 89 3.92 6.09 -3.77
N ARG A 90 3.60 7.07 -4.62
CA ARG A 90 4.49 7.41 -5.71
C ARG A 90 5.89 7.79 -5.21
N ASP A 91 5.96 8.63 -4.19
CA ASP A 91 7.22 9.11 -3.63
C ASP A 91 8.05 7.99 -3.01
N SER A 92 7.42 7.07 -2.28
CA SER A 92 8.12 5.93 -1.67
C SER A 92 8.65 4.95 -2.73
N ILE A 93 7.91 4.75 -3.82
CA ILE A 93 8.36 3.89 -4.93
C ILE A 93 9.44 4.59 -5.77
N ASP A 94 9.40 5.90 -5.95
CA ASP A 94 10.48 6.65 -6.60
C ASP A 94 11.80 6.54 -5.79
N LYS A 95 11.73 6.61 -4.45
CA LYS A 95 12.87 6.34 -3.55
C LYS A 95 13.37 4.89 -3.71
N LEU A 96 12.46 3.90 -3.67
CA LEU A 96 12.82 2.49 -3.88
C LEU A 96 13.51 2.28 -5.23
N SER A 97 12.98 2.86 -6.31
CA SER A 97 13.57 2.81 -7.64
C SER A 97 14.99 3.37 -7.66
N THR A 98 15.21 4.49 -6.99
CA THR A 98 16.54 5.13 -6.87
C THR A 98 17.52 4.21 -6.15
N GLU A 99 17.13 3.59 -5.03
CA GLU A 99 17.98 2.64 -4.30
C GLU A 99 18.33 1.40 -5.13
N ILE A 100 17.36 0.86 -5.88
CA ILE A 100 17.60 -0.26 -6.82
C ILE A 100 18.61 0.14 -7.90
N GLU A 101 18.45 1.32 -8.51
CA GLU A 101 19.35 1.82 -9.55
C GLU A 101 20.76 2.07 -9.01
N ASN A 102 20.90 2.64 -7.82
CA ASN A 102 22.18 2.84 -7.14
C ASN A 102 22.92 1.52 -6.91
N LEU A 103 22.23 0.49 -6.41
CA LEU A 103 22.81 -0.83 -6.20
C LEU A 103 23.18 -1.51 -7.53
N ASN A 104 22.33 -1.43 -8.55
CA ASN A 104 22.63 -1.95 -9.89
C ASN A 104 23.91 -1.30 -10.44
N HIS A 105 24.02 0.03 -10.36
CA HIS A 105 25.21 0.76 -10.82
C HIS A 105 26.48 0.36 -10.04
N LYS A 106 26.37 0.24 -8.71
CA LYS A 106 27.47 -0.19 -7.85
C LYS A 106 27.97 -1.59 -8.24
N MET A 107 27.06 -2.55 -8.45
CA MET A 107 27.40 -3.92 -8.80
C MET A 107 28.01 -4.02 -10.21
N GLU A 108 27.49 -3.26 -11.19
CA GLU A 108 28.09 -3.14 -12.53
C GLU A 108 29.51 -2.56 -12.46
N THR A 109 29.74 -1.56 -11.63
CA THR A 109 31.05 -0.95 -11.45
C THR A 109 32.06 -1.94 -10.86
N ILE A 110 31.64 -2.73 -9.87
CA ILE A 110 32.48 -3.80 -9.28
C ILE A 110 32.79 -4.86 -10.34
N LYS A 111 31.78 -5.30 -11.13
CA LYS A 111 31.94 -6.26 -12.21
C LYS A 111 32.98 -5.78 -13.27
N ARG A 112 32.91 -4.50 -13.66
CA ARG A 112 33.87 -3.91 -14.62
C ARG A 112 35.29 -3.84 -14.09
N LYS A 113 35.46 -3.58 -12.77
CA LYS A 113 36.80 -3.54 -12.12
C LYS A 113 37.42 -4.90 -11.95
N ASN A 114 36.61 -5.94 -11.80
CA ASN A 114 37.08 -7.32 -11.67
C ASN A 114 37.18 -7.99 -13.04
N SER A 115 38.17 -7.55 -13.84
CA SER A 115 38.39 -8.01 -15.24
C SER A 115 38.74 -9.50 -15.40
N LEU A 116 38.89 -10.26 -14.34
CA LEU A 116 39.17 -11.71 -14.33
C LEU A 116 37.92 -12.61 -14.47
N GLY A 117 36.74 -12.05 -14.76
CA GLY A 117 35.67 -12.77 -15.43
C GLY A 117 34.70 -13.63 -14.59
N THR A 118 34.84 -13.73 -13.27
CA THR A 118 34.03 -14.64 -12.43
C THR A 118 33.18 -13.93 -11.36
N PHE A 119 33.02 -12.62 -11.42
CA PHE A 119 32.24 -11.92 -10.41
C PHE A 119 30.74 -12.04 -10.74
N GLU A 120 30.03 -12.85 -9.93
CA GLU A 120 28.57 -12.86 -9.88
C GLU A 120 28.09 -11.87 -8.81
N PRO A 121 27.24 -10.87 -9.16
CA PRO A 121 26.70 -9.96 -8.16
C PRO A 121 25.88 -10.72 -7.10
N LYS A 122 26.13 -10.46 -5.83
CA LYS A 122 25.21 -10.92 -4.78
C LYS A 122 23.81 -10.33 -5.01
N PRO A 123 22.74 -11.09 -4.74
CA PRO A 123 21.39 -10.56 -4.88
C PRO A 123 21.14 -9.38 -3.94
N ILE A 124 20.23 -8.51 -4.34
CA ILE A 124 19.69 -7.46 -3.48
C ILE A 124 18.57 -8.10 -2.64
N TYR A 125 18.53 -7.81 -1.35
CA TYR A 125 17.44 -8.20 -0.48
C TYR A 125 16.55 -6.98 -0.19
N LEU A 126 15.28 -7.06 -0.58
CA LEU A 126 14.29 -6.01 -0.33
C LEU A 126 13.40 -6.44 0.85
N HIS A 127 13.66 -5.83 2.02
CA HIS A 127 12.88 -6.03 3.24
C HIS A 127 11.66 -5.12 3.24
N ILE A 128 10.47 -5.69 3.40
CA ILE A 128 9.20 -4.99 3.20
C ILE A 128 8.34 -5.08 4.47
N THR A 129 7.94 -3.92 4.98
CA THR A 129 6.92 -3.75 6.01
C THR A 129 6.01 -2.61 5.58
N THR A 130 4.73 -2.88 5.25
CA THR A 130 3.82 -1.86 4.70
C THR A 130 2.37 -2.27 4.84
N ASN A 131 1.50 -1.29 5.08
CA ASN A 131 0.05 -1.48 5.02
C ASN A 131 -0.50 -1.45 3.59
N GLY A 132 0.32 -1.15 2.59
CA GLY A 132 -0.10 -0.96 1.21
C GLY A 132 -0.24 0.51 0.85
N GLY A 133 -1.19 0.84 -0.02
CA GLY A 133 -1.44 2.20 -0.48
C GLY A 133 -1.90 2.26 -1.93
N ASP A 134 -1.31 3.13 -2.73
CA ASP A 134 -1.69 3.35 -4.13
C ASP A 134 -1.38 2.15 -5.02
N LEU A 135 -2.40 1.67 -5.74
CA LEU A 135 -2.29 0.48 -6.60
C LEU A 135 -1.39 0.71 -7.82
N LEU A 136 -1.43 1.91 -8.42
CA LEU A 136 -0.61 2.22 -9.59
C LEU A 136 0.86 2.37 -9.20
N ALA A 137 1.12 2.93 -8.02
CA ALA A 137 2.47 2.93 -7.44
C ALA A 137 2.94 1.49 -7.16
N GLY A 138 2.05 0.62 -6.67
CA GLY A 138 2.34 -0.81 -6.48
C GLY A 138 2.71 -1.52 -7.78
N PHE A 139 2.00 -1.29 -8.89
CA PHE A 139 2.35 -1.82 -10.21
C PHE A 139 3.70 -1.28 -10.69
N PHE A 140 3.96 0.00 -10.49
CA PHE A 140 5.24 0.60 -10.84
C PHE A 140 6.39 -0.02 -10.05
N GLY A 141 6.22 -0.21 -8.74
CA GLY A 141 7.19 -0.88 -7.89
C GLY A 141 7.45 -2.33 -8.32
N TYR A 142 6.39 -3.09 -8.66
CA TYR A 142 6.49 -4.42 -9.22
C TYR A 142 7.37 -4.44 -10.48
N ASP A 143 7.09 -3.55 -11.44
CA ASP A 143 7.84 -3.47 -12.70
C ASP A 143 9.32 -3.08 -12.45
N LYS A 144 9.62 -2.20 -11.49
CA LYS A 144 10.98 -1.83 -11.10
C LYS A 144 11.77 -2.97 -10.48
N ILE A 145 11.14 -3.76 -9.62
CA ILE A 145 11.77 -4.93 -9.01
C ILE A 145 12.05 -6.00 -10.07
N LYS A 146 11.06 -6.34 -10.91
CA LYS A 146 11.22 -7.32 -12.00
C LYS A 146 12.24 -6.88 -13.06
N GLY A 147 12.34 -5.60 -13.33
CA GLY A 147 13.27 -5.03 -14.33
C GLY A 147 14.68 -4.79 -13.80
N SER A 148 14.97 -5.11 -12.54
CA SER A 148 16.31 -4.93 -11.96
C SER A 148 17.36 -5.80 -12.67
N LYS A 149 18.54 -5.24 -12.94
CA LYS A 149 19.67 -5.96 -13.54
C LYS A 149 20.30 -6.98 -12.58
N VAL A 150 20.33 -6.63 -11.29
CA VAL A 150 20.74 -7.54 -10.22
C VAL A 150 19.47 -8.19 -9.66
N LYS A 151 19.49 -9.49 -9.47
CA LYS A 151 18.36 -10.22 -8.87
C LYS A 151 17.96 -9.63 -7.53
N ILE A 152 16.67 -9.41 -7.34
CA ILE A 152 16.11 -8.93 -6.09
C ILE A 152 15.34 -10.06 -5.44
N ASN A 153 15.74 -10.43 -4.23
CA ASN A 153 14.96 -11.27 -3.34
C ASN A 153 14.14 -10.40 -2.40
N THR A 154 12.91 -10.77 -2.14
CA THR A 154 12.02 -10.01 -1.24
C THR A 154 11.88 -10.72 0.09
N VAL A 155 11.81 -9.94 1.17
CA VAL A 155 11.65 -10.44 2.53
C VAL A 155 10.48 -9.72 3.19
N ILE A 156 9.43 -10.45 3.54
CA ILE A 156 8.30 -9.93 4.31
C ILE A 156 8.69 -9.91 5.78
N GLU A 157 8.67 -8.74 6.41
CA GLU A 157 8.91 -8.54 7.84
C GLU A 157 7.70 -7.90 8.52
N GLY A 158 7.24 -8.45 9.64
CA GLY A 158 6.08 -7.96 10.39
C GLY A 158 4.78 -8.10 9.60
N GLY A 159 4.45 -7.13 8.76
CA GLY A 159 3.22 -7.15 7.97
C GLY A 159 3.38 -6.51 6.60
N VAL A 160 2.87 -7.19 5.58
CA VAL A 160 2.74 -6.66 4.22
C VAL A 160 1.30 -6.81 3.77
N ALA A 161 0.66 -5.71 3.35
CA ALA A 161 -0.73 -5.72 2.95
C ALA A 161 -0.97 -5.02 1.61
N SER A 162 -2.10 -5.38 0.95
CA SER A 162 -2.65 -4.63 -0.18
C SER A 162 -1.64 -4.42 -1.32
N ALA A 163 -1.41 -3.18 -1.77
CA ALA A 163 -0.44 -2.83 -2.81
C ALA A 163 0.99 -3.28 -2.47
N GLY A 164 1.34 -3.43 -1.18
CA GLY A 164 2.64 -3.95 -0.74
C GLY A 164 2.89 -5.39 -1.17
N SER A 165 1.84 -6.19 -1.33
CA SER A 165 1.95 -7.56 -1.82
C SER A 165 2.43 -7.67 -3.28
N LEU A 166 2.26 -6.59 -4.07
CA LEU A 166 2.85 -6.50 -5.42
C LEU A 166 4.36 -6.40 -5.35
N LEU A 167 4.89 -5.66 -4.38
CA LEU A 167 6.34 -5.56 -4.18
C LEU A 167 6.90 -6.91 -3.72
N SER A 168 6.24 -7.56 -2.76
CA SER A 168 6.74 -8.82 -2.19
C SER A 168 6.73 -9.97 -3.21
N ILE A 169 5.69 -10.06 -4.05
CA ILE A 169 5.58 -11.16 -5.04
C ILE A 169 6.50 -10.95 -6.25
N ALA A 170 7.09 -9.76 -6.42
CA ALA A 170 8.00 -9.44 -7.51
C ALA A 170 9.40 -10.05 -7.33
N GLY A 171 9.77 -10.51 -6.13
CA GLY A 171 11.08 -11.09 -5.86
C GLY A 171 11.40 -12.33 -6.70
N GLU A 172 12.69 -12.55 -6.96
CA GLU A 172 13.21 -13.79 -7.57
C GLU A 172 13.03 -14.96 -6.63
N THR A 173 13.53 -14.85 -5.39
CA THR A 173 13.17 -15.69 -4.25
C THR A 173 12.45 -14.82 -3.23
N ARG A 174 11.35 -15.31 -2.72
CA ARG A 174 10.46 -14.58 -1.81
C ARG A 174 10.49 -15.21 -0.45
N TYR A 175 10.97 -14.46 0.51
CA TYR A 175 11.10 -14.86 1.91
C TYR A 175 10.04 -14.21 2.79
N MET A 176 9.78 -14.82 3.92
CA MET A 176 8.92 -14.28 4.96
C MET A 176 9.43 -14.72 6.34
N THR A 177 9.52 -13.78 7.30
CA THR A 177 9.92 -14.13 8.66
C THR A 177 8.82 -14.96 9.36
N PRO A 178 9.15 -15.81 10.35
CA PRO A 178 8.21 -16.78 10.93
C PRO A 178 6.92 -16.18 11.50
N HIS A 179 6.99 -14.97 12.04
CA HIS A 179 5.85 -14.30 12.70
C HIS A 179 5.23 -13.17 11.88
N SER A 180 5.57 -13.09 10.60
CA SER A 180 5.02 -12.09 9.70
C SER A 180 3.66 -12.50 9.16
N HIS A 181 2.97 -11.50 8.59
CA HIS A 181 1.65 -11.69 7.98
C HIS A 181 1.57 -11.02 6.61
N LEU A 182 0.88 -11.66 5.70
CA LEU A 182 0.60 -11.16 4.36
C LEU A 182 -0.90 -11.04 4.15
N LEU A 183 -1.35 -9.87 3.68
CA LEU A 183 -2.75 -9.64 3.27
C LEU A 183 -2.82 -9.28 1.80
N ILE A 184 -3.60 -10.06 1.04
CA ILE A 184 -4.02 -9.71 -0.31
C ILE A 184 -5.54 -9.50 -0.32
N HIS A 185 -5.98 -8.46 -1.01
CA HIS A 185 -7.41 -8.16 -1.16
C HIS A 185 -7.69 -7.42 -2.48
N GLN A 186 -8.99 -7.30 -2.83
CA GLN A 186 -9.41 -6.55 -4.00
C GLN A 186 -9.13 -5.04 -3.83
N LEU A 187 -9.02 -4.32 -4.95
CA LEU A 187 -8.90 -2.87 -4.92
C LEU A 187 -10.11 -2.22 -4.22
N ARG A 188 -9.86 -1.08 -3.59
CA ARG A 188 -10.90 -0.20 -3.02
C ARG A 188 -10.80 1.15 -3.70
N THR A 189 -11.92 1.70 -4.09
CA THR A 189 -12.04 3.03 -4.68
C THR A 189 -13.35 3.65 -4.28
N GLY A 190 -13.46 4.96 -4.42
CA GLY A 190 -14.70 5.70 -4.26
C GLY A 190 -14.75 6.82 -5.30
N ILE A 191 -15.91 7.00 -5.93
CA ILE A 191 -16.13 8.05 -6.90
C ILE A 191 -17.53 8.63 -6.74
N ILE A 192 -17.63 9.93 -6.91
CA ILE A 192 -18.89 10.66 -7.06
C ILE A 192 -18.80 11.41 -8.39
N GLY A 193 -19.74 11.18 -9.29
CA GLY A 193 -19.71 11.76 -10.62
C GLY A 193 -20.97 11.50 -11.41
N THR A 194 -20.93 11.84 -12.68
CA THR A 194 -21.98 11.55 -13.66
C THR A 194 -22.07 10.06 -13.95
N TYR A 195 -23.15 9.62 -14.56
CA TYR A 195 -23.35 8.20 -14.93
C TYR A 195 -22.19 7.65 -15.76
N GLU A 196 -21.74 8.38 -16.77
CA GLU A 196 -20.63 7.94 -17.64
C GLU A 196 -19.29 7.88 -16.89
N GLU A 197 -19.01 8.81 -15.98
CA GLU A 197 -17.82 8.77 -15.12
C GLU A 197 -17.83 7.53 -14.21
N LEU A 198 -18.99 7.14 -13.66
CA LEU A 198 -19.13 5.92 -12.87
C LEU A 198 -18.91 4.65 -13.72
N VAL A 199 -19.39 4.64 -14.97
CA VAL A 199 -19.17 3.53 -15.91
C VAL A 199 -17.68 3.42 -16.27
N ASP A 200 -17.01 4.54 -16.54
CA ASP A 200 -15.59 4.57 -16.85
C ASP A 200 -14.75 4.06 -15.67
N GLU A 201 -15.04 4.53 -14.44
CA GLU A 201 -14.34 4.06 -13.26
C GLU A 201 -14.52 2.57 -13.01
N LYS A 202 -15.74 2.04 -13.17
CA LYS A 202 -15.99 0.61 -13.10
C LYS A 202 -15.15 -0.18 -14.12
N ASN A 203 -15.02 0.34 -15.33
CA ASN A 203 -14.22 -0.31 -16.38
C ASN A 203 -12.73 -0.27 -16.04
N ASN A 204 -12.22 0.86 -15.52
CA ASN A 204 -10.85 0.98 -15.01
C ASN A 204 -10.58 -0.02 -13.88
N CYS A 205 -11.46 -0.09 -12.90
CA CYS A 205 -11.38 -1.06 -11.80
C CYS A 205 -11.31 -2.51 -12.29
N ASN A 206 -12.12 -2.86 -13.29
CA ASN A 206 -12.10 -4.20 -13.90
C ASN A 206 -10.75 -4.51 -14.56
N GLN A 207 -10.15 -3.54 -15.26
CA GLN A 207 -8.83 -3.68 -15.88
C GLN A 207 -7.74 -3.87 -14.81
N PHE A 208 -7.75 -3.04 -13.75
CA PHE A 208 -6.80 -3.13 -12.66
C PHE A 208 -6.91 -4.46 -11.91
N MET A 209 -8.13 -4.91 -11.59
CA MET A 209 -8.37 -6.21 -10.97
C MET A 209 -7.91 -7.37 -11.85
N SER A 210 -8.13 -7.27 -13.17
CA SER A 210 -7.66 -8.30 -14.11
C SER A 210 -6.13 -8.37 -14.12
N LYS A 211 -5.44 -7.21 -14.14
CA LYS A 211 -3.97 -7.13 -14.09
C LYS A 211 -3.44 -7.70 -12.77
N LEU A 212 -4.04 -7.32 -11.64
CA LEU A 212 -3.68 -7.82 -10.31
C LEU A 212 -3.78 -9.36 -10.22
N VAL A 213 -4.90 -9.91 -10.66
CA VAL A 213 -5.11 -11.37 -10.69
C VAL A 213 -4.09 -12.08 -11.59
N ASN A 214 -3.74 -11.49 -12.73
CA ASN A 214 -2.73 -12.05 -13.62
C ASN A 214 -1.35 -12.05 -12.97
N ILE A 215 -0.92 -10.94 -12.37
CA ILE A 215 0.36 -10.85 -11.66
C ILE A 215 0.46 -11.93 -10.59
N TYR A 216 -0.56 -12.09 -9.75
CA TYR A 216 -0.54 -13.11 -8.71
C TYR A 216 -0.51 -14.52 -9.29
N HIS A 217 -1.31 -14.78 -10.33
CA HIS A 217 -1.35 -16.09 -10.97
C HIS A 217 -0.01 -16.49 -11.61
N GLU A 218 0.65 -15.54 -12.27
CA GLU A 218 1.93 -15.75 -12.95
C GLU A 218 3.08 -16.01 -11.95
N ASN A 219 2.97 -15.45 -10.73
CA ASN A 219 4.04 -15.50 -9.73
C ASN A 219 3.76 -16.47 -8.56
N CYS A 220 2.60 -17.12 -8.48
CA CYS A 220 2.28 -18.05 -7.39
C CYS A 220 2.75 -19.48 -7.63
N ASN A 221 3.71 -19.70 -8.54
CA ASN A 221 4.29 -21.02 -8.86
C ASN A 221 3.23 -22.08 -9.19
N GLY A 222 2.14 -21.71 -9.85
CA GLY A 222 1.05 -22.61 -10.24
C GLY A 222 0.17 -23.09 -9.09
N LYS A 223 0.39 -22.64 -7.85
CA LYS A 223 -0.35 -23.11 -6.67
C LYS A 223 -1.78 -22.57 -6.59
N MET A 224 -2.09 -21.47 -7.30
CA MET A 224 -3.43 -20.88 -7.31
C MET A 224 -3.94 -20.62 -8.73
N SER A 225 -5.16 -21.08 -9.03
CA SER A 225 -5.86 -20.68 -10.25
C SER A 225 -6.37 -19.22 -10.14
N LYS A 226 -6.58 -18.57 -11.29
CA LYS A 226 -7.17 -17.21 -11.33
C LYS A 226 -8.54 -17.15 -10.61
N SER A 227 -9.33 -18.21 -10.68
CA SER A 227 -10.62 -18.29 -9.96
C SER A 227 -10.39 -18.30 -8.45
N LYS A 228 -9.44 -19.11 -7.96
CA LYS A 228 -9.10 -19.15 -6.53
C LYS A 228 -8.57 -17.81 -6.02
N ILE A 229 -7.70 -17.15 -6.79
CA ILE A 229 -7.19 -15.81 -6.46
C ILE A 229 -8.35 -14.81 -6.34
N LYS A 230 -9.29 -14.78 -7.31
CA LYS A 230 -10.47 -13.92 -7.25
C LYS A 230 -11.33 -14.14 -6.00
N GLU A 231 -11.48 -15.39 -5.55
CA GLU A 231 -12.22 -15.71 -4.32
C GLU A 231 -11.49 -15.22 -3.06
N VAL A 232 -10.17 -15.42 -3.00
CA VAL A 232 -9.35 -14.94 -1.87
C VAL A 232 -9.38 -13.43 -1.78
N LEU A 233 -9.25 -12.72 -2.90
CA LEU A 233 -9.25 -11.26 -2.94
C LEU A 233 -10.54 -10.61 -2.42
N LYS A 234 -11.66 -11.35 -2.34
CA LYS A 234 -12.91 -10.86 -1.73
C LYS A 234 -12.86 -10.76 -0.20
N ARG A 235 -11.81 -11.30 0.42
CA ARG A 235 -11.67 -11.41 1.88
C ARG A 235 -10.46 -10.63 2.37
N ASP A 236 -10.59 -10.00 3.52
CA ASP A 236 -9.49 -9.31 4.21
C ASP A 236 -8.92 -10.24 5.31
N LEU A 237 -8.28 -11.33 4.88
CA LEU A 237 -7.72 -12.33 5.78
C LEU A 237 -6.20 -12.33 5.68
N PHE A 238 -5.54 -12.11 6.82
CA PHE A 238 -4.09 -12.21 6.90
C PHE A 238 -3.64 -13.66 6.83
N TRP A 239 -2.64 -13.92 6.03
CA TRP A 239 -1.94 -15.19 5.93
C TRP A 239 -0.69 -15.18 6.79
N ASN A 240 -0.49 -16.22 7.58
CA ASN A 240 0.80 -16.52 8.19
C ASN A 240 1.76 -17.08 7.14
N THR A 241 3.01 -17.29 7.53
CA THR A 241 4.07 -17.77 6.64
C THR A 241 3.73 -19.10 5.97
N GLU A 242 3.16 -20.05 6.72
CA GLU A 242 2.76 -21.36 6.19
C GLU A 242 1.67 -21.25 5.11
N THR A 243 0.65 -20.42 5.35
CA THR A 243 -0.44 -20.18 4.39
C THR A 243 0.08 -19.45 3.13
N ALA A 244 0.97 -18.46 3.30
CA ALA A 244 1.58 -17.74 2.19
C ALA A 244 2.44 -18.66 1.31
N MET A 245 3.22 -19.58 1.92
CA MET A 245 3.99 -20.60 1.23
C MET A 245 3.09 -21.62 0.51
N ALA A 246 2.05 -22.10 1.18
CA ALA A 246 1.10 -23.05 0.59
C ALA A 246 0.41 -22.48 -0.66
N ASN A 247 0.14 -21.16 -0.68
CA ASN A 247 -0.48 -20.47 -1.80
C ASN A 247 0.54 -19.92 -2.84
N GLY A 248 1.83 -20.11 -2.63
CA GLY A 248 2.89 -19.75 -3.58
C GLY A 248 3.26 -18.27 -3.63
N PHE A 249 2.96 -17.53 -2.59
CA PHE A 249 3.36 -16.12 -2.45
C PHE A 249 4.72 -15.96 -1.76
N VAL A 250 5.15 -16.99 -1.06
CA VAL A 250 6.44 -17.10 -0.37
C VAL A 250 7.07 -18.43 -0.76
N ASP A 251 8.38 -18.44 -0.97
CA ASP A 251 9.15 -19.63 -1.33
C ASP A 251 9.79 -20.25 -0.09
N GLU A 252 10.38 -19.44 0.79
CA GLU A 252 11.17 -19.89 1.92
C GLU A 252 10.93 -19.04 3.18
N VAL A 253 11.18 -19.64 4.34
CA VAL A 253 11.20 -18.92 5.62
C VAL A 253 12.53 -18.17 5.74
N TRP A 254 12.46 -16.85 6.07
CA TRP A 254 13.65 -16.06 6.31
C TRP A 254 14.27 -16.40 7.66
N ASN A 255 15.53 -16.87 7.63
CA ASN A 255 16.38 -17.00 8.81
C ASN A 255 17.53 -16.00 8.66
N ASN A 256 17.88 -15.31 9.76
CA ASN A 256 18.94 -14.28 9.75
C ASN A 256 20.34 -14.79 9.36
N ASP A 257 20.49 -16.09 9.13
CA ASP A 257 21.74 -16.75 8.72
C ASP A 257 21.95 -16.77 7.19
N ILE A 258 21.00 -16.18 6.41
CA ILE A 258 21.12 -16.06 4.95
C ILE A 258 21.89 -14.76 4.63
N GLU A 259 23.25 -14.77 4.77
CA GLU A 259 24.14 -13.70 4.30
C GLU A 259 24.99 -14.13 3.09
#